data_fc6e5e9ec2ab2365eed995dfcaf38084
#
_entry.id   fc6e5e9ec2ab2365eed995dfcaf38084
#
_cell.length_a   1.000
_cell.length_b   1.000
_cell.length_c   1.000
_cell.angle_alpha   90.00
_cell.angle_beta   90.00
_cell.angle_gamma   90.00
#
_symmetry.space_group_name_H-M   'P 1'
#
loop_
_entity.id
_entity.type
_entity.pdbx_description
1 polymer ?
#
loop_
_entity_poly.entity_id
_entity_poly.type
_entity_poly.pdbx_seq_one_letter_code
_entity_poly.pdbx_strand_id
1 'polypeptide(L)'
;MNDHQIVFIICTNDNVLLNESLLYLSFLDVPEGYTTDIITITGADSMCAGYNAAMKDCDAKYKVYMHQDVLITDKMFLHKLLDIFNTDEHIGMIGLVGAPRLDINAIMWEVPRVGNLRSDKINHMDFGFHENQIIDVDCIDGL
;
A
#
# COMPACT_ATOMS: atom_id res chain seq x y z
N MET A 1 -7.28 1.86 -19.57
CA MET A 1 -6.48 1.54 -18.36
C MET A 1 -5.06 1.29 -18.83
N ASN A 2 -4.07 1.94 -18.23
CA ASN A 2 -2.66 1.79 -18.60
C ASN A 2 -2.03 0.64 -17.80
N ASP A 3 -1.76 -0.48 -18.48
CA ASP A 3 -1.29 -1.72 -17.84
C ASP A 3 0.19 -1.70 -17.44
N HIS A 4 0.94 -0.69 -17.90
CA HIS A 4 2.37 -0.50 -17.63
C HIS A 4 2.66 0.70 -16.74
N GLN A 5 1.66 1.20 -16.02
CA GLN A 5 1.83 2.30 -15.09
C GLN A 5 1.48 1.88 -13.67
N ILE A 6 2.35 2.26 -12.74
CA ILE A 6 2.16 2.12 -11.29
C ILE A 6 2.09 3.52 -10.70
N VAL A 7 1.03 3.85 -9.98
CA VAL A 7 0.84 5.18 -9.39
C VAL A 7 0.77 5.09 -7.88
N PHE A 8 1.61 5.87 -7.21
CA PHE A 8 1.53 6.07 -5.77
C PHE A 8 0.54 7.19 -5.46
N ILE A 9 -0.40 6.93 -4.57
CA ILE A 9 -1.46 7.86 -4.19
C ILE A 9 -1.32 8.15 -2.70
N ILE A 10 -0.98 9.40 -2.36
CA ILE A 10 -0.62 9.82 -1.00
C ILE A 10 -1.51 10.97 -0.56
N CYS A 11 -2.33 10.77 0.48
CA CYS A 11 -3.00 11.86 1.17
C CYS A 11 -2.04 12.47 2.19
N THR A 12 -1.87 13.80 2.15
CA THR A 12 -0.87 14.48 2.97
C THR A 12 -1.41 15.78 3.59
N ASN A 13 -0.93 16.06 4.80
CA ASN A 13 -1.08 17.32 5.53
C ASN A 13 0.24 17.80 6.14
N ASP A 14 1.34 17.07 5.92
CA ASP A 14 2.68 17.40 6.40
C ASP A 14 3.71 17.22 5.27
N ASN A 15 4.26 18.33 4.81
CA ASN A 15 5.23 18.35 3.72
C ASN A 15 6.60 17.75 4.10
N VAL A 16 6.96 17.73 5.38
CA VAL A 16 8.24 17.15 5.81
C VAL A 16 8.19 15.63 5.69
N LEU A 17 7.13 15.02 6.23
CA LEU A 17 6.89 13.58 6.12
C LEU A 17 6.72 13.16 4.65
N LEU A 18 5.94 13.93 3.88
CA LEU A 18 5.79 13.66 2.45
C LEU A 18 7.13 13.66 1.72
N ASN A 19 7.97 14.67 1.93
CA ASN A 19 9.27 14.77 1.24
C ASN A 19 10.19 13.59 1.58
N GLU A 20 10.16 13.11 2.82
CA GLU A 20 10.90 11.92 3.21
C GLU A 20 10.36 10.67 2.49
N SER A 21 9.06 10.47 2.46
CA SER A 21 8.42 9.38 1.73
C SER A 21 8.77 9.42 0.23
N LEU A 22 8.68 10.60 -0.41
CA LEU A 22 9.04 10.80 -1.82
C LEU A 22 10.51 10.45 -2.10
N LEU A 23 11.41 10.75 -1.15
CA LEU A 23 12.83 10.38 -1.28
C LEU A 23 12.98 8.85 -1.34
N TYR A 24 12.29 8.11 -0.47
CA TYR A 24 12.34 6.64 -0.50
C TYR A 24 11.73 6.07 -1.79
N LEU A 25 10.63 6.64 -2.29
CA LEU A 25 10.03 6.23 -3.56
C LEU A 25 11.00 6.45 -4.74
N SER A 26 11.83 7.49 -4.71
CA SER A 26 12.79 7.77 -5.77
C SER A 26 13.93 6.73 -5.89
N PHE A 27 14.12 5.89 -4.88
CA PHE A 27 15.13 4.82 -4.87
C PHE A 27 14.59 3.45 -5.30
N LEU A 28 13.30 3.33 -5.57
CA LEU A 28 12.71 2.07 -6.00
C LEU A 28 13.22 1.69 -7.41
N ASP A 29 13.51 0.42 -7.57
CA ASP A 29 13.83 -0.15 -8.88
C ASP A 29 12.53 -0.33 -9.67
N VAL A 30 12.43 0.35 -10.82
CA VAL A 30 11.23 0.30 -11.67
C VAL A 30 11.40 -0.82 -12.68
N PRO A 31 10.49 -1.82 -12.72
CA PRO A 31 10.58 -2.92 -13.66
C PRO A 31 10.61 -2.45 -15.12
N GLU A 32 11.38 -3.15 -15.95
CA GLU A 32 11.50 -2.83 -17.37
C GLU A 32 10.13 -2.79 -18.06
N GLY A 33 9.89 -1.76 -18.84
CA GLY A 33 8.61 -1.54 -19.53
C GLY A 33 7.54 -0.88 -18.67
N TYR A 34 7.79 -0.62 -17.38
CA TYR A 34 6.87 0.10 -16.51
C TYR A 34 7.29 1.55 -16.28
N THR A 35 6.32 2.38 -15.93
CA THR A 35 6.53 3.75 -15.47
C THR A 35 5.89 3.95 -14.10
N THR A 36 6.45 4.85 -13.30
CA THR A 36 5.86 5.27 -12.03
C THR A 36 5.44 6.72 -12.06
N ASP A 37 4.37 7.04 -11.33
CA ASP A 37 3.92 8.41 -11.12
C ASP A 37 3.42 8.56 -9.67
N ILE A 38 3.26 9.80 -9.20
CA ILE A 38 2.87 10.10 -7.83
C ILE A 38 1.74 11.14 -7.85
N ILE A 39 0.63 10.81 -7.20
CA ILE A 39 -0.49 11.72 -6.96
C ILE A 39 -0.50 12.07 -5.49
N THR A 40 -0.28 13.33 -5.15
CA THR A 40 -0.41 13.85 -3.78
C THR A 40 -1.73 14.60 -3.62
N ILE A 41 -2.45 14.32 -2.54
CA ILE A 41 -3.76 14.89 -2.26
C ILE A 41 -3.65 15.70 -0.96
N THR A 42 -3.95 16.99 -1.06
CA THR A 42 -3.98 17.92 0.08
C THR A 42 -5.39 18.47 0.28
N GLY A 43 -5.78 18.72 1.53
CA GLY A 43 -7.04 19.38 1.85
C GLY A 43 -8.30 18.56 1.54
N ALA A 44 -8.19 17.24 1.44
CA ALA A 44 -9.37 16.38 1.29
C ALA A 44 -10.20 16.35 2.57
N ASP A 45 -11.52 16.30 2.45
CA ASP A 45 -12.46 16.21 3.58
C ASP A 45 -12.23 14.95 4.44
N SER A 46 -11.75 13.89 3.81
CA SER A 46 -11.27 12.67 4.46
C SER A 46 -10.28 11.94 3.56
N MET A 47 -9.49 11.03 4.14
CA MET A 47 -8.58 10.16 3.40
C MET A 47 -9.34 9.33 2.35
N CYS A 48 -10.49 8.77 2.71
CA CYS A 48 -11.33 8.01 1.78
C CYS A 48 -11.83 8.86 0.60
N ALA A 49 -12.23 10.12 0.85
CA ALA A 49 -12.66 11.03 -0.21
C ALA A 49 -11.51 11.33 -1.18
N GLY A 50 -10.31 11.61 -0.64
CA GLY A 50 -9.11 11.87 -1.43
C GLY A 50 -8.70 10.66 -2.28
N TYR A 51 -8.61 9.48 -1.68
CA TYR A 51 -8.25 8.27 -2.40
C TYR A 51 -9.27 7.91 -3.49
N ASN A 52 -10.57 8.05 -3.22
CA ASN A 52 -11.62 7.80 -4.20
C ASN A 52 -11.57 8.78 -5.38
N ALA A 53 -11.25 10.05 -5.14
CA ALA A 53 -11.07 11.04 -6.20
C ALA A 53 -9.88 10.65 -7.09
N ALA A 54 -8.70 10.41 -6.50
CA ALA A 54 -7.51 10.01 -7.24
C ALA A 54 -7.70 8.69 -8.00
N MET A 55 -8.39 7.72 -7.41
CA MET A 55 -8.70 6.46 -8.08
C MET A 55 -9.49 6.65 -9.37
N LYS A 56 -10.45 7.57 -9.37
CA LYS A 56 -11.30 7.86 -10.53
C LYS A 56 -10.56 8.63 -11.63
N ASP A 57 -9.66 9.51 -11.24
CA ASP A 57 -8.92 10.37 -12.16
C ASP A 57 -7.64 9.71 -12.70
N CYS A 58 -7.26 8.56 -12.14
CA CYS A 58 -6.04 7.85 -12.50
C CYS A 58 -6.34 6.61 -13.36
N ASP A 59 -5.78 6.56 -14.57
CA ASP A 59 -5.97 5.44 -15.51
C ASP A 59 -4.97 4.28 -15.33
N ALA A 60 -4.00 4.39 -14.42
CA ALA A 60 -3.05 3.32 -14.14
C ALA A 60 -3.75 2.05 -13.65
N LYS A 61 -3.25 0.88 -14.09
CA LYS A 61 -3.73 -0.42 -13.61
C LYS A 61 -3.38 -0.64 -12.14
N TYR A 62 -2.13 -0.35 -11.77
CA TYR A 62 -1.61 -0.57 -10.43
C TYR A 62 -1.60 0.73 -9.65
N LYS A 63 -2.27 0.74 -8.50
CA LYS A 63 -2.39 1.90 -7.61
C LYS A 63 -1.92 1.51 -6.21
N VAL A 64 -0.91 2.20 -5.70
CA VAL A 64 -0.37 2.03 -4.35
C VAL A 64 -0.88 3.17 -3.49
N TYR A 65 -1.81 2.88 -2.59
CA TYR A 65 -2.35 3.84 -1.62
C TYR A 65 -1.50 3.77 -0.36
N MET A 66 -0.91 4.87 0.04
CA MET A 66 -0.01 4.89 1.20
C MET A 66 -0.16 6.18 2.00
N HIS A 67 0.17 6.10 3.29
CA HIS A 67 0.26 7.26 4.15
C HIS A 67 1.54 8.07 3.87
N GLN A 68 1.52 9.36 4.20
CA GLN A 68 2.66 10.28 3.99
C GLN A 68 3.92 9.93 4.79
N ASP A 69 3.79 9.13 5.85
CA ASP A 69 4.86 8.71 6.76
C ASP A 69 5.29 7.25 6.57
N VAL A 70 4.85 6.63 5.47
CA VAL A 70 5.29 5.29 5.09
C VAL A 70 6.56 5.37 4.26
N LEU A 71 7.59 4.61 4.65
CA LEU A 71 8.88 4.54 3.99
C LEU A 71 9.08 3.15 3.40
N ILE A 72 9.01 3.03 2.08
CA ILE A 72 9.28 1.77 1.38
C ILE A 72 10.78 1.58 1.27
N THR A 73 11.35 0.72 2.11
CA THR A 73 12.80 0.50 2.21
C THR A 73 13.33 -0.58 1.27
N ASP A 74 12.45 -1.44 0.77
CA ASP A 74 12.82 -2.50 -0.17
C ASP A 74 12.83 -1.97 -1.61
N LYS A 75 14.01 -1.84 -2.20
CA LYS A 75 14.16 -1.36 -3.58
C LYS A 75 13.43 -2.21 -4.61
N MET A 76 13.25 -3.52 -4.35
CA MET A 76 12.57 -4.47 -5.22
C MET A 76 11.06 -4.53 -4.98
N PHE A 77 10.50 -3.59 -4.23
CA PHE A 77 9.07 -3.56 -3.87
C PHE A 77 8.15 -3.69 -5.10
N LEU A 78 8.44 -2.93 -6.18
CA LEU A 78 7.60 -2.93 -7.37
C LEU A 78 7.65 -4.25 -8.12
N HIS A 79 8.81 -4.91 -8.17
CA HIS A 79 8.94 -6.25 -8.76
C HIS A 79 8.12 -7.27 -7.98
N LYS A 80 8.25 -7.29 -6.65
CA LYS A 80 7.48 -8.18 -5.77
C LYS A 80 5.98 -7.96 -5.89
N LEU A 81 5.55 -6.70 -5.96
CA LEU A 81 4.15 -6.34 -6.14
C LEU A 81 3.59 -6.91 -7.45
N LEU A 82 4.30 -6.74 -8.56
CA LEU A 82 3.89 -7.27 -9.85
C LEU A 82 3.93 -8.81 -9.87
N ASP A 83 4.95 -9.42 -9.27
CA ASP A 83 5.05 -10.87 -9.15
C ASP A 83 3.82 -11.46 -8.45
N ILE A 84 3.37 -10.83 -7.34
CA ILE A 84 2.17 -11.27 -6.62
C ILE A 84 0.93 -11.16 -7.52
N PHE A 85 0.69 -10.02 -8.17
CA PHE A 85 -0.45 -9.86 -9.08
C PHE A 85 -0.43 -10.82 -10.26
N ASN A 86 0.75 -11.26 -10.69
CA ASN A 86 0.91 -12.23 -11.78
C ASN A 86 0.70 -13.69 -11.33
N THR A 87 0.63 -14.00 -10.05
CA THR A 87 0.37 -15.37 -9.57
C THR A 87 -1.07 -15.78 -9.75
N ASP A 88 -2.01 -14.85 -9.64
CA ASP A 88 -3.45 -15.11 -9.81
C ASP A 88 -4.17 -13.85 -10.29
N GLU A 89 -4.90 -13.96 -11.41
CA GLU A 89 -5.67 -12.87 -11.99
C GLU A 89 -6.84 -12.38 -11.12
N HIS A 90 -7.25 -13.17 -10.12
CA HIS A 90 -8.31 -12.82 -9.18
C HIS A 90 -7.82 -11.94 -8.02
N ILE A 91 -6.52 -11.74 -7.86
CA ILE A 91 -5.99 -10.82 -6.85
C ILE A 91 -6.35 -9.39 -7.24
N GLY A 92 -7.31 -8.81 -6.54
CA GLY A 92 -7.75 -7.43 -6.76
C GLY A 92 -7.09 -6.41 -5.84
N MET A 93 -6.57 -6.85 -4.68
CA MET A 93 -5.98 -5.98 -3.67
C MET A 93 -4.92 -6.72 -2.86
N ILE A 94 -3.84 -6.01 -2.49
CA ILE A 94 -2.76 -6.52 -1.65
C ILE A 94 -2.56 -5.55 -0.49
N GLY A 95 -2.39 -6.07 0.72
CA GLY A 95 -2.03 -5.31 1.91
C GLY A 95 -0.89 -5.98 2.68
N LEU A 96 -0.20 -5.24 3.53
CA LEU A 96 0.92 -5.76 4.35
C LEU A 96 0.47 -6.30 5.71
N VAL A 97 -0.68 -5.82 6.19
CA VAL A 97 -1.33 -6.30 7.41
C VAL A 97 -2.81 -6.52 7.11
N GLY A 98 -3.39 -7.59 7.65
CA GLY A 98 -4.79 -7.86 7.45
C GLY A 98 -5.36 -8.79 8.53
N ALA A 99 -6.68 -8.96 8.51
CA ALA A 99 -7.39 -9.93 9.34
C ALA A 99 -7.97 -11.04 8.46
N PRO A 100 -7.55 -12.30 8.65
CA PRO A 100 -8.10 -13.43 7.90
C PRO A 100 -9.61 -13.60 8.07
N ARG A 101 -10.13 -13.18 9.25
CA ARG A 101 -11.56 -13.19 9.54
C ARG A 101 -11.92 -11.98 10.39
N LEU A 102 -13.00 -11.31 10.02
CA LEU A 102 -13.63 -10.29 10.85
C LEU A 102 -14.75 -10.92 11.71
N ASP A 103 -14.96 -10.36 12.89
CA ASP A 103 -16.14 -10.64 13.71
C ASP A 103 -17.33 -9.74 13.29
N ILE A 104 -18.43 -9.84 14.04
CA ILE A 104 -19.66 -9.07 13.78
C ILE A 104 -19.45 -7.55 13.90
N ASN A 105 -18.45 -7.11 14.67
CA ASN A 105 -18.13 -5.69 14.85
C ASN A 105 -17.33 -5.13 13.67
N ALA A 106 -16.77 -5.99 12.84
CA ALA A 106 -15.93 -5.64 11.68
C ALA A 106 -14.74 -4.73 12.04
N ILE A 107 -14.19 -4.86 13.25
CA ILE A 107 -13.03 -4.10 13.71
C ILE A 107 -11.78 -4.97 13.61
N MET A 108 -10.95 -4.67 12.61
CA MET A 108 -9.74 -5.45 12.32
C MET A 108 -8.81 -5.59 13.54
N TRP A 109 -8.69 -4.54 14.35
CA TRP A 109 -7.76 -4.51 15.49
C TRP A 109 -8.22 -5.30 16.72
N GLU A 110 -9.46 -5.79 16.73
CA GLU A 110 -10.04 -6.62 17.79
C GLU A 110 -9.96 -8.13 17.52
N VAL A 111 -9.52 -8.52 16.30
CA VAL A 111 -9.42 -9.92 15.88
C VAL A 111 -7.97 -10.32 15.59
N PRO A 112 -7.65 -11.62 15.47
CA PRO A 112 -6.33 -12.08 15.03
C PRO A 112 -5.95 -11.50 13.68
N ARG A 113 -4.72 -11.03 13.57
CA ARG A 113 -4.16 -10.40 12.37
C ARG A 113 -3.00 -11.21 11.83
N VAL A 114 -2.65 -10.95 10.56
CA VAL A 114 -1.45 -11.47 9.88
C VAL A 114 -0.70 -10.30 9.28
N GLY A 115 0.60 -10.47 9.09
CA GLY A 115 1.47 -9.46 8.51
C GLY A 115 2.48 -8.88 9.50
N ASN A 116 3.18 -7.85 9.07
CA ASN A 116 4.30 -7.29 9.81
C ASN A 116 4.32 -5.77 9.68
N LEU A 117 4.50 -5.08 10.78
CA LEU A 117 4.63 -3.62 10.85
C LEU A 117 5.89 -3.24 11.62
N ARG A 118 6.68 -2.31 11.07
CA ARG A 118 7.80 -1.67 11.76
C ARG A 118 7.53 -0.19 11.91
N SER A 119 7.81 0.36 13.07
CA SER A 119 7.71 1.79 13.35
C SER A 119 8.81 2.20 14.32
N ASP A 120 9.28 3.44 14.21
CA ASP A 120 10.26 4.01 15.15
C ASP A 120 9.76 4.04 16.60
N LYS A 121 8.44 4.14 16.78
CA LYS A 121 7.79 4.25 18.09
C LYS A 121 7.38 2.89 18.67
N ILE A 122 7.23 1.89 17.84
CA ILE A 122 6.74 0.57 18.20
C ILE A 122 7.76 -0.43 17.67
N ASN A 123 8.54 -1.01 18.58
CA ASN A 123 9.41 -2.12 18.23
C ASN A 123 8.57 -3.20 17.56
N HIS A 124 8.77 -3.41 16.30
CA HIS A 124 8.31 -4.52 15.47
C HIS A 124 7.06 -5.26 15.98
N MET A 125 5.91 -5.01 15.38
CA MET A 125 4.71 -5.82 15.62
C MET A 125 4.67 -6.93 14.58
N ASP A 126 4.88 -8.16 15.05
CA ASP A 126 4.75 -9.37 14.25
C ASP A 126 3.40 -10.03 14.59
N PHE A 127 2.54 -10.09 13.60
CA PHE A 127 1.21 -10.69 13.72
C PHE A 127 1.17 -12.13 13.16
N GLY A 128 2.29 -12.86 13.20
CA GLY A 128 2.39 -14.17 12.60
C GLY A 128 2.76 -14.07 11.10
N PHE A 129 3.90 -13.44 10.84
CA PHE A 129 4.44 -13.34 9.50
C PHE A 129 4.96 -14.68 9.01
N HIS A 130 4.50 -15.09 7.84
CA HIS A 130 5.05 -16.22 7.11
C HIS A 130 5.71 -15.68 5.85
N GLU A 131 7.03 -15.68 5.82
CA GLU A 131 7.78 -15.26 4.62
C GLU A 131 7.25 -15.96 3.37
N ASN A 132 7.04 -15.18 2.31
CA ASN A 132 6.62 -15.65 0.99
C ASN A 132 5.25 -16.36 0.94
N GLN A 133 4.33 -16.07 1.86
CA GLN A 133 2.95 -16.56 1.79
C GLN A 133 1.99 -15.44 1.41
N ILE A 134 1.09 -15.75 0.49
CA ILE A 134 -0.10 -14.95 0.21
C ILE A 134 -1.23 -15.55 1.02
N ILE A 135 -1.88 -14.74 1.83
CA ILE A 135 -2.95 -15.16 2.74
C ILE A 135 -4.21 -14.38 2.39
N ASP A 136 -5.31 -15.11 2.13
CA ASP A 136 -6.62 -14.49 1.94
C ASP A 136 -7.13 -13.89 3.25
N VAL A 137 -7.60 -12.65 3.19
CA VAL A 137 -8.05 -11.91 4.36
C VAL A 137 -9.37 -11.20 4.06
N ASP A 138 -10.20 -11.02 5.09
CA ASP A 138 -11.48 -10.30 4.98
C ASP A 138 -11.26 -8.78 4.88
N CYS A 139 -10.15 -8.27 5.45
CA CYS A 139 -9.77 -6.87 5.33
C CYS A 139 -8.25 -6.70 5.42
N ILE A 140 -7.77 -5.59 4.88
CA ILE A 140 -6.37 -5.16 4.95
C ILE A 140 -6.30 -3.78 5.58
N ASP A 141 -5.17 -3.49 6.25
CA ASP A 141 -4.80 -2.13 6.59
C ASP A 141 -4.03 -1.48 5.43
N GLY A 142 -4.18 -0.18 5.28
CA GLY A 142 -3.49 0.56 4.23
C GLY A 142 -1.98 0.61 4.47
N LEU A 143 -1.24 0.86 3.41
CA LEU A 143 0.17 1.22 3.44
C LEU A 143 0.36 2.67 3.90
#